data_7d7568706b0561c4f0cfbfb9dee75df4
#
_entry.id   7d7568706b0561c4f0cfbfb9dee75df4
#
_cell.length_a   1.000
_cell.length_b   1.000
_cell.length_c   1.000
_cell.angle_alpha   90.00
_cell.angle_beta   90.00
_cell.angle_gamma   90.00
#
_symmetry.space_group_name_H-M   'P 1'
#
loop_
_entity.id
_entity.type
_entity.pdbx_description
1 polymer ?
#
loop_
_entity_poly.entity_id
_entity_poly.type
_entity_poly.pdbx_seq_one_letter_code
_entity_poly.pdbx_strand_id
1 'polypeptide(L)'
;MNQFIKEIQEQPEMLERTLGYYHSREGKERLDAVCTLWTTGDYDKIVLTGMGSSYFVSQAAATMMTAYNIPAFAINAGELLHFQSSVLTERTLLVAISQSGESYEVIELLKQLGERHHSRLTVVGVTNESGSSLAAMATLSLLCKAGREEMTSTKTFITTYLVVY
;
A
#
# COMPACT_ATOMS: atom_id res chain seq x y z
N MET A 1 -11.99 7.02 28.89
CA MET A 1 -12.46 6.22 27.72
C MET A 1 -11.25 5.43 27.24
N ASN A 2 -11.41 4.17 26.92
CA ASN A 2 -10.30 3.34 26.41
C ASN A 2 -9.84 3.91 25.05
N GLN A 3 -8.52 4.04 24.85
CA GLN A 3 -7.93 4.61 23.63
C GLN A 3 -8.39 3.87 22.36
N PHE A 4 -8.49 2.54 22.44
CA PHE A 4 -8.99 1.71 21.33
C PHE A 4 -10.40 2.10 20.90
N ILE A 5 -11.33 2.30 21.86
CA ILE A 5 -12.70 2.72 21.55
C ILE A 5 -12.71 4.12 20.93
N LYS A 6 -11.85 5.02 21.43
CA LYS A 6 -11.71 6.37 20.88
C LYS A 6 -11.28 6.31 19.41
N GLU A 7 -10.26 5.51 19.09
CA GLU A 7 -9.78 5.34 17.71
C GLU A 7 -10.82 4.72 16.78
N ILE A 8 -11.68 3.82 17.28
CA ILE A 8 -12.84 3.31 16.53
C ILE A 8 -13.84 4.44 16.24
N GLN A 9 -14.11 5.30 17.22
CA GLN A 9 -15.04 6.40 17.04
C GLN A 9 -14.53 7.50 16.10
N GLU A 10 -13.23 7.62 15.94
CA GLU A 10 -12.59 8.53 14.99
C GLU A 10 -12.66 8.04 13.53
N GLN A 11 -13.05 6.80 13.27
CA GLN A 11 -13.07 6.22 11.92
C GLN A 11 -13.85 7.05 10.89
N PRO A 12 -15.08 7.53 11.16
CA PRO A 12 -15.82 8.32 10.17
C PRO A 12 -15.09 9.60 9.76
N GLU A 13 -14.54 10.33 10.74
CA GLU A 13 -13.78 11.56 10.49
C GLU A 13 -12.51 11.27 9.65
N MET A 14 -11.80 10.20 9.95
CA MET A 14 -10.60 9.84 9.20
C MET A 14 -10.91 9.39 7.77
N LEU A 15 -12.04 8.72 7.54
CA LEU A 15 -12.52 8.41 6.20
C LEU A 15 -12.84 9.68 5.40
N GLU A 16 -13.59 10.62 6.00
CA GLU A 16 -13.90 11.91 5.38
C GLU A 16 -12.63 12.70 5.04
N ARG A 17 -11.67 12.72 5.96
CA ARG A 17 -10.37 13.37 5.76
C ARG A 17 -9.59 12.74 4.62
N THR A 18 -9.56 11.43 4.53
CA THR A 18 -8.88 10.69 3.46
C THR A 18 -9.55 10.96 2.12
N LEU A 19 -10.88 10.90 2.04
CA LEU A 19 -11.65 11.25 0.85
C LEU A 19 -11.39 12.70 0.44
N GLY A 20 -11.45 13.64 1.38
CA GLY A 20 -11.17 15.05 1.14
C GLY A 20 -9.79 15.29 0.55
N TYR A 21 -8.77 14.55 1.04
CA TYR A 21 -7.44 14.60 0.45
C TYR A 21 -7.44 14.13 -1.01
N TYR A 22 -8.05 12.98 -1.32
CA TYR A 22 -8.09 12.46 -2.68
C TYR A 22 -9.05 13.23 -3.62
N HIS A 23 -9.93 14.07 -3.08
CA HIS A 23 -10.67 15.07 -3.86
C HIS A 23 -9.88 16.35 -4.10
N SER A 24 -8.80 16.60 -3.37
CA SER A 24 -7.90 17.72 -3.62
C SER A 24 -7.10 17.55 -4.92
N ARG A 25 -6.49 18.62 -5.40
CA ARG A 25 -5.61 18.57 -6.58
C ARG A 25 -4.45 17.59 -6.36
N GLU A 26 -3.76 17.68 -5.21
CA GLU A 26 -2.62 16.81 -4.91
C GLU A 26 -3.01 15.33 -4.89
N GLY A 27 -4.10 14.99 -4.19
CA GLY A 27 -4.56 13.60 -4.10
C GLY A 27 -4.98 13.03 -5.45
N LYS A 28 -5.69 13.81 -6.28
CA LYS A 28 -6.04 13.41 -7.65
C LYS A 28 -4.81 13.17 -8.52
N GLU A 29 -3.84 14.09 -8.51
CA GLU A 29 -2.59 13.93 -9.26
C GLU A 29 -1.85 12.64 -8.87
N ARG A 30 -1.91 12.22 -7.58
CA ARG A 30 -1.31 10.95 -7.12
C ARG A 30 -2.06 9.73 -7.64
N LEU A 31 -3.39 9.73 -7.60
CA LEU A 31 -4.19 8.63 -8.16
C LEU A 31 -4.00 8.52 -9.67
N ASP A 32 -4.04 9.63 -10.38
CA ASP A 32 -3.81 9.68 -11.83
C ASP A 32 -2.41 9.16 -12.19
N ALA A 33 -1.40 9.45 -11.35
CA ALA A 33 -0.05 8.92 -11.53
C ALA A 33 -0.01 7.39 -11.36
N VAL A 34 -0.72 6.80 -10.39
CA VAL A 34 -0.83 5.33 -10.25
C VAL A 34 -1.54 4.72 -11.44
N CYS A 35 -2.66 5.31 -11.88
CA CYS A 35 -3.38 4.85 -13.07
C CYS A 35 -2.48 4.93 -14.32
N THR A 36 -1.71 6.00 -14.46
CA THR A 36 -0.76 6.17 -15.55
C THR A 36 0.34 5.11 -15.51
N LEU A 37 0.92 4.84 -14.33
CA LEU A 37 1.91 3.77 -14.17
C LEU A 37 1.35 2.42 -14.67
N TRP A 38 0.14 2.06 -14.29
CA TRP A 38 -0.49 0.81 -14.73
C TRP A 38 -0.78 0.79 -16.23
N THR A 39 -1.36 1.86 -16.76
CA THR A 39 -1.85 1.88 -18.15
C THR A 39 -0.75 2.09 -19.19
N THR A 40 0.36 2.74 -18.83
CA THR A 40 1.49 3.00 -19.73
C THR A 40 2.67 2.07 -19.50
N GLY A 41 2.73 1.41 -18.35
CA GLY A 41 3.77 0.44 -18.03
C GLY A 41 3.54 -0.90 -18.73
N ASP A 42 4.63 -1.63 -18.95
CA ASP A 42 4.58 -2.98 -19.53
C ASP A 42 4.46 -4.03 -18.42
N TYR A 43 3.34 -3.99 -17.66
CA TYR A 43 3.10 -4.90 -16.55
C TYR A 43 2.14 -6.02 -16.91
N ASP A 44 2.48 -7.25 -16.48
CA ASP A 44 1.62 -8.42 -16.61
C ASP A 44 0.67 -8.58 -15.42
N LYS A 45 1.06 -8.06 -14.26
CA LYS A 45 0.35 -8.25 -13.00
C LYS A 45 0.65 -7.17 -11.98
N ILE A 46 -0.28 -7.05 -11.03
CA ILE A 46 -0.09 -6.31 -9.79
C ILE A 46 0.14 -7.33 -8.67
N VAL A 47 1.17 -7.12 -7.85
CA VAL A 47 1.36 -7.86 -6.60
C VAL A 47 1.17 -6.88 -5.46
N LEU A 48 0.17 -7.17 -4.59
CA LEU A 48 -0.06 -6.40 -3.37
C LEU A 48 0.55 -7.16 -2.19
N THR A 49 1.22 -6.43 -1.31
CA THR A 49 1.90 -7.03 -0.16
C THR A 49 1.82 -6.17 1.08
N GLY A 50 1.93 -6.81 2.23
CA GLY A 50 1.93 -6.20 3.55
C GLY A 50 1.97 -7.24 4.65
N MET A 51 1.96 -6.79 5.89
CA MET A 51 1.91 -7.64 7.08
C MET A 51 0.62 -7.42 7.86
N GLY A 52 0.14 -8.44 8.58
CA GLY A 52 -1.04 -8.34 9.44
C GLY A 52 -2.26 -7.75 8.74
N SER A 53 -2.83 -6.68 9.27
CA SER A 53 -3.99 -5.99 8.71
C SER A 53 -3.75 -5.44 7.30
N SER A 54 -2.54 -4.98 6.99
CA SER A 54 -2.16 -4.53 5.64
C SER A 54 -2.20 -5.66 4.62
N TYR A 55 -1.88 -6.89 5.03
CA TYR A 55 -2.04 -8.06 4.17
C TYR A 55 -3.51 -8.38 3.89
N PHE A 56 -4.41 -8.26 4.89
CA PHE A 56 -5.85 -8.45 4.65
C PHE A 56 -6.43 -7.39 3.70
N VAL A 57 -5.97 -6.14 3.79
CA VAL A 57 -6.30 -5.10 2.79
C VAL A 57 -5.80 -5.51 1.40
N SER A 58 -4.57 -6.02 1.30
CA SER A 58 -4.01 -6.51 0.04
C SER A 58 -4.87 -7.61 -0.59
N GLN A 59 -5.36 -8.56 0.21
CA GLN A 59 -6.24 -9.64 -0.28
C GLN A 59 -7.57 -9.11 -0.81
N ALA A 60 -8.20 -8.20 -0.09
CA ALA A 60 -9.47 -7.60 -0.51
C ALA A 60 -9.29 -6.81 -1.82
N ALA A 61 -8.25 -5.99 -1.91
CA ALA A 61 -7.94 -5.21 -3.11
C ALA A 61 -7.61 -6.11 -4.32
N ALA A 62 -6.80 -7.15 -4.14
CA ALA A 62 -6.48 -8.10 -5.22
C ALA A 62 -7.75 -8.81 -5.73
N THR A 63 -8.65 -9.21 -4.84
CA THR A 63 -9.92 -9.83 -5.20
C THR A 63 -10.77 -8.88 -6.04
N MET A 64 -10.88 -7.62 -5.63
CA MET A 64 -11.63 -6.61 -6.38
C MET A 64 -11.01 -6.35 -7.76
N MET A 65 -9.69 -6.12 -7.83
CA MET A 65 -8.99 -5.88 -9.09
C MET A 65 -9.18 -7.05 -10.07
N THR A 66 -9.11 -8.27 -9.58
CA THR A 66 -9.34 -9.48 -10.39
C THR A 66 -10.78 -9.55 -10.91
N ALA A 67 -11.78 -9.11 -10.13
CA ALA A 67 -13.16 -9.02 -10.59
C ALA A 67 -13.35 -8.03 -11.77
N TYR A 68 -12.44 -7.06 -11.89
CA TYR A 68 -12.37 -6.12 -13.03
C TYR A 68 -11.37 -6.56 -14.11
N ASN A 69 -10.96 -7.82 -14.14
CA ASN A 69 -10.00 -8.39 -15.10
C ASN A 69 -8.60 -7.77 -15.05
N ILE A 70 -8.21 -7.22 -13.89
CA ILE A 70 -6.84 -6.78 -13.65
C ILE A 70 -6.11 -7.92 -12.94
N PRO A 71 -5.04 -8.51 -13.53
CA PRO A 71 -4.28 -9.59 -12.90
C PRO A 71 -3.62 -9.10 -11.61
N ALA A 72 -4.20 -9.43 -10.45
CA ALA A 72 -3.73 -8.98 -9.16
C ALA A 72 -3.65 -10.14 -8.15
N PHE A 73 -2.59 -10.15 -7.35
CA PHE A 73 -2.31 -11.18 -6.37
C PHE A 73 -1.88 -10.54 -5.04
N ALA A 74 -2.40 -11.05 -3.94
CA ALA A 74 -1.95 -10.66 -2.62
C ALA A 74 -1.00 -11.73 -2.05
N ILE A 75 0.22 -11.34 -1.71
CA ILE A 75 1.23 -12.21 -1.12
C ILE A 75 1.74 -11.55 0.16
N ASN A 76 1.81 -12.30 1.26
CA ASN A 76 2.34 -11.81 2.53
C ASN A 76 3.80 -11.35 2.36
N ALA A 77 4.17 -10.22 2.98
CA ALA A 77 5.51 -9.66 2.80
C ALA A 77 6.63 -10.58 3.31
N GLY A 78 6.38 -11.34 4.38
CA GLY A 78 7.32 -12.35 4.86
C GLY A 78 7.50 -13.51 3.88
N GLU A 79 6.41 -13.95 3.22
CA GLU A 79 6.49 -14.98 2.19
C GLU A 79 7.27 -14.49 0.95
N LEU A 80 7.01 -13.25 0.51
CA LEU A 80 7.77 -12.65 -0.58
C LEU A 80 9.26 -12.52 -0.23
N LEU A 81 9.56 -12.03 0.98
CA LEU A 81 10.93 -11.81 1.42
C LEU A 81 11.75 -13.09 1.44
N HIS A 82 11.18 -14.18 2.00
CA HIS A 82 11.95 -15.38 2.28
C HIS A 82 11.84 -16.47 1.20
N PHE A 83 10.72 -16.54 0.49
CA PHE A 83 10.44 -17.71 -0.35
C PHE A 83 9.98 -17.39 -1.77
N GLN A 84 9.28 -16.28 -1.98
CA GLN A 84 8.55 -16.05 -3.22
C GLN A 84 9.00 -14.80 -4.00
N SER A 85 10.15 -14.22 -3.68
CA SER A 85 10.64 -13.01 -4.36
C SER A 85 10.81 -13.17 -5.88
N SER A 86 10.96 -14.39 -6.38
CA SER A 86 11.06 -14.69 -7.81
C SER A 86 9.78 -14.41 -8.62
N VAL A 87 8.62 -14.26 -7.96
CA VAL A 87 7.37 -13.86 -8.66
C VAL A 87 7.39 -12.38 -9.05
N LEU A 88 8.25 -11.59 -8.43
CA LEU A 88 8.43 -10.17 -8.72
C LEU A 88 9.43 -10.01 -9.87
N THR A 89 8.90 -9.74 -11.05
CA THR A 89 9.66 -9.51 -12.28
C THR A 89 9.64 -8.02 -12.64
N GLU A 90 10.42 -7.61 -13.63
CA GLU A 90 10.39 -6.24 -14.18
C GLU A 90 9.00 -5.83 -14.70
N ARG A 91 8.16 -6.84 -15.05
CA ARG A 91 6.78 -6.66 -15.51
C ARG A 91 5.75 -6.78 -14.37
N THR A 92 6.17 -6.57 -13.13
CA THR A 92 5.29 -6.54 -11.95
C THR A 92 5.18 -5.13 -11.41
N LEU A 93 3.96 -4.63 -11.23
CA LEU A 93 3.70 -3.46 -10.40
C LEU A 93 3.52 -3.93 -8.95
N LEU A 94 4.46 -3.59 -8.08
CA LEU A 94 4.39 -3.93 -6.65
C LEU A 94 3.65 -2.83 -5.88
N VAL A 95 2.56 -3.19 -5.19
CA VAL A 95 1.87 -2.33 -4.24
C VAL A 95 2.23 -2.79 -2.83
N ALA A 96 3.11 -2.05 -2.18
CA ALA A 96 3.58 -2.34 -0.82
C ALA A 96 2.78 -1.52 0.21
N ILE A 97 2.12 -2.21 1.13
CA ILE A 97 1.22 -1.61 2.12
C ILE A 97 1.82 -1.74 3.51
N SER A 98 2.09 -0.62 4.16
CA SER A 98 2.54 -0.55 5.54
C SER A 98 2.04 0.74 6.18
N GLN A 99 1.20 0.64 7.20
CA GLN A 99 0.61 1.79 7.87
C GLN A 99 1.68 2.75 8.42
N SER A 100 2.65 2.22 9.17
CA SER A 100 3.79 3.00 9.67
C SER A 100 4.83 3.33 8.59
N GLY A 101 4.80 2.56 7.49
CA GLY A 101 5.84 2.60 6.47
C GLY A 101 7.20 2.05 6.92
N GLU A 102 7.23 1.34 8.08
CA GLU A 102 8.44 0.82 8.72
C GLU A 102 8.35 -0.70 9.04
N SER A 103 7.37 -1.42 8.47
CA SER A 103 7.30 -2.87 8.64
C SER A 103 8.58 -3.53 8.14
N TYR A 104 9.24 -4.27 9.03
CA TYR A 104 10.56 -4.86 8.74
C TYR A 104 10.58 -5.69 7.46
N GLU A 105 9.60 -6.59 7.29
CA GLU A 105 9.53 -7.49 6.13
C GLU A 105 9.32 -6.70 4.83
N VAL A 106 8.51 -5.63 4.86
CA VAL A 106 8.27 -4.78 3.69
C VAL A 106 9.55 -4.03 3.32
N ILE A 107 10.20 -3.39 4.29
CA ILE A 107 11.40 -2.60 4.05
C ILE A 107 12.56 -3.48 3.61
N GLU A 108 12.75 -4.62 4.26
CA GLU A 108 13.83 -5.56 3.92
C GLU A 108 13.61 -6.16 2.52
N LEU A 109 12.37 -6.50 2.17
CA LEU A 109 12.01 -6.94 0.81
C LEU A 109 12.42 -5.88 -0.23
N LEU A 110 12.05 -4.62 -0.02
CA LEU A 110 12.39 -3.55 -0.97
C LEU A 110 13.89 -3.31 -1.09
N LYS A 111 14.65 -3.42 0.01
CA LYS A 111 16.11 -3.35 -0.03
C LYS A 111 16.73 -4.45 -0.89
N GLN A 112 16.33 -5.71 -0.63
CA GLN A 112 16.85 -6.86 -1.39
C GLN A 112 16.46 -6.79 -2.87
N LEU A 113 15.28 -6.29 -3.20
CA LEU A 113 14.84 -6.09 -4.58
C LEU A 113 15.66 -4.99 -5.27
N GLY A 114 15.95 -3.89 -4.59
CA GLY A 114 16.82 -2.82 -5.09
C GLY A 114 18.23 -3.32 -5.42
N GLU A 115 18.79 -4.20 -4.60
CA GLU A 115 20.10 -4.81 -4.82
C GLU A 115 20.12 -5.81 -6.00
N ARG A 116 19.06 -6.62 -6.14
CA ARG A 116 18.98 -7.70 -7.15
C ARG A 116 18.64 -7.22 -8.54
N HIS A 117 17.75 -6.24 -8.66
CA HIS A 117 17.15 -5.86 -9.95
C HIS A 117 17.65 -4.54 -10.54
N HIS A 118 18.75 -3.98 -10.02
CA HIS A 118 19.28 -2.72 -10.52
C HIS A 118 18.19 -1.66 -10.79
N SER A 119 17.27 -1.48 -9.84
CA SER A 119 16.24 -0.43 -9.82
C SER A 119 15.11 -0.48 -10.88
N ARG A 120 14.78 -1.62 -11.46
CA ARG A 120 13.70 -1.70 -12.47
C ARG A 120 12.31 -2.05 -11.94
N LEU A 121 12.18 -2.44 -10.67
CA LEU A 121 10.86 -2.73 -10.10
C LEU A 121 10.12 -1.44 -9.74
N THR A 122 8.92 -1.27 -10.29
CA THR A 122 8.05 -0.15 -9.94
C THR A 122 7.28 -0.47 -8.66
N VAL A 123 7.39 0.39 -7.66
CA VAL A 123 6.76 0.23 -6.34
C VAL A 123 5.81 1.38 -6.07
N VAL A 124 4.55 1.06 -5.79
CA VAL A 124 3.59 1.99 -5.18
C VAL A 124 3.54 1.70 -3.68
N GLY A 125 3.94 2.65 -2.86
CA GLY A 125 3.88 2.57 -1.41
C GLY A 125 2.55 3.12 -0.89
N VAL A 126 1.85 2.37 -0.04
CA VAL A 126 0.64 2.84 0.65
C VAL A 126 0.95 2.93 2.14
N THR A 127 0.94 4.15 2.68
CA THR A 127 1.34 4.41 4.06
C THR A 127 0.57 5.58 4.67
N ASN A 128 0.52 5.66 6.00
CA ASN A 128 0.00 6.83 6.71
C ASN A 128 1.07 7.92 6.91
N GLU A 129 2.36 7.54 6.82
CA GLU A 129 3.51 8.38 7.19
C GLU A 129 4.33 8.78 5.96
N SER A 130 4.20 10.04 5.54
CA SER A 130 4.89 10.56 4.34
C SER A 130 6.41 10.60 4.46
N GLY A 131 6.95 10.62 5.68
CA GLY A 131 8.39 10.62 5.95
C GLY A 131 8.98 9.23 6.21
N SER A 132 8.21 8.16 5.98
CA SER A 132 8.63 6.79 6.28
C SER A 132 9.61 6.23 5.26
N SER A 133 10.29 5.15 5.66
CA SER A 133 11.19 4.39 4.78
C SER A 133 10.49 3.87 3.54
N LEU A 134 9.24 3.37 3.67
CA LEU A 134 8.43 2.94 2.53
C LEU A 134 8.18 4.10 1.55
N ALA A 135 7.79 5.27 2.07
CA ALA A 135 7.54 6.44 1.22
C ALA A 135 8.79 6.90 0.47
N ALA A 136 9.96 6.79 1.11
CA ALA A 136 11.24 7.16 0.50
C ALA A 136 11.72 6.15 -0.55
N MET A 137 11.40 4.87 -0.40
CA MET A 137 11.84 3.79 -1.31
C MET A 137 10.87 3.55 -2.46
N ALA A 138 9.61 3.97 -2.34
CA ALA A 138 8.59 3.77 -3.36
C ALA A 138 8.79 4.73 -4.55
N THR A 139 8.45 4.26 -5.75
CA THR A 139 8.38 5.09 -6.97
C THR A 139 7.30 6.17 -6.81
N LEU A 140 6.20 5.81 -6.18
CA LEU A 140 5.07 6.69 -5.86
C LEU A 140 4.46 6.29 -4.53
N SER A 141 3.99 7.25 -3.73
CA SER A 141 3.34 6.99 -2.45
C SER A 141 1.91 7.49 -2.41
N LEU A 142 1.01 6.65 -1.93
CA LEU A 142 -0.36 6.99 -1.56
C LEU A 142 -0.46 7.11 -0.03
N LEU A 143 -1.08 8.19 0.45
CA LEU A 143 -1.17 8.51 1.88
C LEU A 143 -2.57 8.27 2.43
N CYS A 144 -2.67 7.51 3.51
CA CYS A 144 -3.95 7.15 4.13
C CYS A 144 -4.60 8.30 4.93
N LYS A 145 -3.82 9.30 5.38
CA LYS A 145 -4.30 10.47 6.12
C LYS A 145 -5.11 10.16 7.40
N ALA A 146 -4.94 8.98 7.98
CA ALA A 146 -5.66 8.50 9.17
C ALA A 146 -5.27 9.20 10.49
N GLY A 147 -4.25 10.08 10.47
CA GLY A 147 -3.69 10.64 11.68
C GLY A 147 -2.91 9.60 12.49
N ARG A 148 -2.50 9.98 13.70
CA ARG A 148 -1.74 9.09 14.58
C ARG A 148 -2.65 8.03 15.21
N GLU A 149 -2.24 6.79 15.17
CA GLU A 149 -2.87 5.64 15.83
C GLU A 149 -1.89 5.07 16.86
N GLU A 150 -2.37 4.80 18.08
CA GLU A 150 -1.52 4.40 19.20
C GLU A 150 -1.68 2.94 19.59
N MET A 151 -2.83 2.37 19.25
CA MET A 151 -3.17 1.00 19.61
C MET A 151 -3.02 0.04 18.44
N THR A 152 -3.94 -0.84 18.26
CA THR A 152 -3.99 -1.76 17.12
C THR A 152 -4.67 -1.09 15.94
N SER A 153 -4.46 -1.63 14.73
CA SER A 153 -5.01 -1.10 13.50
C SER A 153 -6.55 -1.02 13.55
N THR A 154 -7.08 0.19 13.57
CA THR A 154 -8.52 0.51 13.58
C THR A 154 -8.84 1.50 12.45
N LYS A 155 -8.64 2.80 12.69
CA LYS A 155 -8.86 3.86 11.72
C LYS A 155 -7.88 3.80 10.54
N THR A 156 -6.64 3.39 10.79
CA THR A 156 -5.66 3.18 9.72
C THR A 156 -6.02 2.02 8.82
N PHE A 157 -6.63 0.95 9.34
CA PHE A 157 -7.11 -0.18 8.53
C PHE A 157 -8.13 0.26 7.50
N ILE A 158 -9.20 0.96 7.94
CA ILE A 158 -10.29 1.36 7.05
C ILE A 158 -9.86 2.44 6.05
N THR A 159 -8.99 3.38 6.45
CA THR A 159 -8.46 4.40 5.53
C THR A 159 -7.50 3.80 4.51
N THR A 160 -6.68 2.82 4.90
CA THR A 160 -5.85 2.07 3.96
C THR A 160 -6.71 1.30 2.97
N TYR A 161 -7.77 0.65 3.46
CA TYR A 161 -8.72 -0.05 2.60
C TYR A 161 -9.37 0.90 1.58
N LEU A 162 -9.80 2.08 2.03
CA LEU A 162 -10.37 3.12 1.16
C LEU A 162 -9.40 3.57 0.06
N VAL A 163 -8.12 3.71 0.38
CA VAL A 163 -7.09 4.19 -0.58
C VAL A 163 -6.77 3.16 -1.65
N VAL A 164 -6.87 1.88 -1.31
CA VAL A 164 -6.50 0.77 -2.23
C VAL A 164 -7.72 0.25 -3.01
N TYR A 165 -8.93 0.53 -2.50
CA TYR A 165 -10.21 0.15 -3.12
C TYR A 165 -10.59 1.13 -4.23
#